data_ef952a55e8dcab0547bbba796f9b434f
#
_entry.id   ef952a55e8dcab0547bbba796f9b434f
#
_cell.length_a   1.000
_cell.length_b   1.000
_cell.length_c   1.000
_cell.angle_alpha   90.00
_cell.angle_beta   90.00
_cell.angle_gamma   90.00
#
_symmetry.space_group_name_H-M   'P 1'
#
loop_
_entity.id
_entity.type
_entity.pdbx_description
1 polymer ?
#
loop_
_entity_poly.entity_id
_entity_poly.type
_entity_poly.pdbx_seq_one_letter_code
_entity_poly.pdbx_strand_id
1 'polypeptide(L)'
;MSTSYQVVTYTGPFGFIKPWTAVRDELTYSQQFLTPSTIEGMRQKLGVLEICRYRLTHDGFSVQGETTQSAGIDRKTVKKRQEVTYQRATAVLDRGVMLNPRLHLAFPSQDDAQKAHRQHLCLSRNEDVVMPGGPIRYRSEYEFNDTPGSKLRYEKGDDALMVGYSRYKNGAPMYGTLDITGDPVSADRASR
;
A
#
# COMPACT_ATOMS: atom_id res chain seq x y z
N MET A 1 28.85 15.54 -3.26
CA MET A 1 28.78 14.50 -2.23
C MET A 1 27.71 13.52 -2.69
N SER A 2 28.03 12.22 -2.71
CA SER A 2 27.06 11.18 -3.09
C SER A 2 26.04 11.06 -1.96
N THR A 3 24.74 11.20 -2.26
CA THR A 3 23.66 10.99 -1.31
C THR A 3 23.57 9.50 -0.99
N SER A 4 23.40 9.17 0.29
CA SER A 4 23.27 7.78 0.75
C SER A 4 22.10 7.66 1.72
N TYR A 5 21.54 6.44 1.82
CA TYR A 5 20.35 6.13 2.59
C TYR A 5 20.54 4.93 3.50
N GLN A 6 19.82 4.94 4.60
CA GLN A 6 19.59 3.76 5.42
C GLN A 6 18.27 3.11 4.97
N VAL A 7 18.32 1.86 4.55
CA VAL A 7 17.18 1.18 3.93
C VAL A 7 16.64 0.10 4.85
N VAL A 8 15.35 0.19 5.15
CA VAL A 8 14.58 -0.85 5.84
C VAL A 8 13.65 -1.53 4.83
N THR A 9 13.69 -2.85 4.80
CA THR A 9 12.82 -3.67 3.96
C THR A 9 11.68 -4.23 4.79
N TYR A 10 10.45 -3.98 4.38
CA TYR A 10 9.25 -4.55 4.96
C TYR A 10 8.72 -5.67 4.08
N THR A 11 8.29 -6.76 4.68
CA THR A 11 7.71 -7.91 3.97
C THR A 11 6.45 -8.40 4.67
N GLY A 12 5.51 -8.96 3.91
CA GLY A 12 4.30 -9.57 4.42
C GLY A 12 3.82 -10.68 3.49
N PRO A 13 2.85 -11.50 3.92
CA PRO A 13 2.34 -12.60 3.09
C PRO A 13 1.46 -12.09 1.94
N PHE A 14 0.75 -11.00 2.15
CA PHE A 14 -0.09 -10.34 1.15
C PHE A 14 -0.24 -8.85 1.48
N GLY A 15 -0.74 -8.07 0.53
CA GLY A 15 -1.05 -6.67 0.74
C GLY A 15 -1.94 -6.09 -0.35
N PHE A 16 -2.78 -5.14 0.03
CA PHE A 16 -3.69 -4.45 -0.87
C PHE A 16 -3.61 -2.95 -0.66
N ILE A 17 -3.30 -2.21 -1.71
CA ILE A 17 -3.34 -0.75 -1.72
C ILE A 17 -4.53 -0.35 -2.60
N LYS A 18 -5.58 0.17 -1.97
CA LYS A 18 -6.81 0.52 -2.68
C LYS A 18 -6.57 1.65 -3.68
N PRO A 19 -6.81 1.44 -4.98
CA PRO A 19 -6.82 2.52 -5.95
C PRO A 19 -7.91 3.55 -5.61
N TRP A 20 -7.65 4.82 -5.83
CA TRP A 20 -8.65 5.87 -5.57
C TRP A 20 -9.85 5.80 -6.55
N THR A 21 -9.64 5.22 -7.73
CA THR A 21 -10.66 4.98 -8.76
C THR A 21 -11.43 3.68 -8.56
N ALA A 22 -11.16 2.92 -7.47
CA ALA A 22 -11.79 1.62 -7.27
C ALA A 22 -13.30 1.73 -7.11
N VAL A 23 -14.04 1.02 -7.95
CA VAL A 23 -15.48 0.81 -7.82
C VAL A 23 -15.80 -0.29 -6.81
N ARG A 24 -17.03 -0.34 -6.31
CA ARG A 24 -17.38 -1.16 -5.16
C ARG A 24 -17.73 -2.61 -5.51
N ASP A 25 -18.25 -2.87 -6.68
CA ASP A 25 -19.05 -4.07 -6.97
C ASP A 25 -18.38 -5.12 -7.84
N GLU A 26 -17.07 -4.97 -8.13
CA GLU A 26 -16.30 -5.89 -8.96
C GLU A 26 -14.91 -6.15 -8.39
N LEU A 27 -14.19 -7.03 -9.06
CA LEU A 27 -12.79 -7.34 -8.77
C LEU A 27 -11.92 -6.10 -8.94
N THR A 28 -11.28 -5.70 -7.85
CA THR A 28 -10.35 -4.58 -7.83
C THR A 28 -8.96 -5.06 -7.49
N TYR A 29 -7.99 -4.85 -8.38
CA TYR A 29 -6.58 -5.15 -8.11
C TYR A 29 -5.91 -4.07 -7.29
N SER A 30 -4.94 -4.48 -6.49
CA SER A 30 -4.11 -3.56 -5.71
C SER A 30 -3.34 -2.60 -6.63
N GLN A 31 -3.29 -1.33 -6.21
CA GLN A 31 -2.33 -0.38 -6.75
C GLN A 31 -0.90 -0.82 -6.37
N GLN A 32 0.03 -0.67 -7.30
CA GLN A 32 1.42 -1.15 -7.15
C GLN A 32 2.40 -0.02 -6.81
N PHE A 33 1.92 1.08 -6.30
CA PHE A 33 2.73 2.22 -5.85
C PHE A 33 2.08 2.93 -4.66
N LEU A 34 2.88 3.70 -3.93
CA LEU A 34 2.41 4.50 -2.81
C LEU A 34 2.15 5.95 -3.25
N THR A 35 1.04 6.51 -2.79
CA THR A 35 0.74 7.93 -3.01
C THR A 35 1.48 8.82 -1.99
N PRO A 36 1.61 10.14 -2.24
CA PRO A 36 2.16 11.06 -1.25
C PRO A 36 1.46 10.99 0.12
N SER A 37 0.13 10.82 0.14
CA SER A 37 -0.62 10.65 1.38
C SER A 37 -0.30 9.35 2.10
N THR A 38 -0.04 8.26 1.36
CA THR A 38 0.34 6.98 1.97
C THR A 38 1.72 7.09 2.62
N ILE A 39 2.69 7.69 1.93
CA ILE A 39 4.04 7.92 2.47
C ILE A 39 3.99 8.82 3.72
N GLU A 40 3.20 9.89 3.68
CA GLU A 40 3.04 10.77 4.84
C GLU A 40 2.40 10.03 6.02
N GLY A 41 1.38 9.21 5.77
CA GLY A 41 0.79 8.36 6.81
C GLY A 41 1.78 7.37 7.42
N MET A 42 2.63 6.74 6.60
CA MET A 42 3.71 5.86 7.07
C MET A 42 4.74 6.63 7.88
N ARG A 43 5.16 7.82 7.42
CA ARG A 43 6.10 8.70 8.13
C ARG A 43 5.61 9.02 9.54
N GLN A 44 4.34 9.44 9.66
CA GLN A 44 3.72 9.76 10.96
C GLN A 44 3.61 8.53 11.85
N LYS A 45 3.18 7.39 11.31
CA LYS A 45 3.08 6.11 12.04
C LYS A 45 4.43 5.69 12.62
N LEU A 46 5.51 5.82 11.86
CA LEU A 46 6.87 5.45 12.27
C LEU A 46 7.51 6.48 13.22
N GLY A 47 7.00 7.70 13.28
CA GLY A 47 7.59 8.80 14.06
C GLY A 47 8.97 9.23 13.53
N VAL A 48 9.17 9.15 12.22
CA VAL A 48 10.42 9.52 11.54
C VAL A 48 10.33 10.90 10.93
N LEU A 49 11.47 11.54 10.69
CA LEU A 49 11.51 12.87 10.08
C LEU A 49 11.12 12.82 8.61
N GLU A 50 11.68 11.86 7.87
CA GLU A 50 11.49 11.77 6.43
C GLU A 50 11.61 10.33 5.93
N ILE A 51 10.81 10.00 4.90
CA ILE A 51 10.99 8.87 4.01
C ILE A 51 11.42 9.42 2.64
N CYS A 52 12.72 9.33 2.32
CA CYS A 52 13.29 9.95 1.12
C CYS A 52 12.87 9.27 -0.16
N ARG A 53 12.84 7.94 -0.14
CA ARG A 53 12.59 7.08 -1.31
C ARG A 53 11.86 5.82 -0.90
N TYR A 54 11.20 5.18 -1.88
CA TYR A 54 10.68 3.83 -1.71
C TYR A 54 10.76 3.04 -3.01
N ARG A 55 10.70 1.71 -2.90
CA ARG A 55 10.47 0.75 -3.99
C ARG A 55 9.53 -0.33 -3.48
N LEU A 56 8.62 -0.78 -4.33
CA LEU A 56 7.65 -1.82 -4.03
C LEU A 56 7.76 -2.93 -5.08
N THR A 57 7.92 -4.17 -4.63
CA THR A 57 7.86 -5.39 -5.44
C THR A 57 6.87 -6.38 -4.84
N HIS A 58 6.44 -7.37 -5.61
CA HIS A 58 5.62 -8.48 -5.15
C HIS A 58 5.79 -9.70 -6.05
N ASP A 59 5.28 -10.86 -5.64
CA ASP A 59 5.42 -12.13 -6.38
C ASP A 59 4.21 -12.44 -7.29
N GLY A 60 3.30 -11.50 -7.50
CA GLY A 60 2.09 -11.68 -8.29
C GLY A 60 0.84 -11.27 -7.53
N PHE A 61 -0.33 -11.67 -8.03
CA PHE A 61 -1.62 -11.37 -7.44
C PHE A 61 -2.40 -12.65 -7.10
N SER A 62 -3.20 -12.56 -6.04
CA SER A 62 -4.23 -13.56 -5.72
C SER A 62 -5.56 -12.86 -5.48
N VAL A 63 -6.66 -13.51 -5.84
CA VAL A 63 -8.00 -12.99 -5.58
C VAL A 63 -8.47 -13.45 -4.20
N GLN A 64 -8.86 -12.49 -3.35
CA GLN A 64 -9.42 -12.73 -2.03
C GLN A 64 -10.81 -12.12 -1.93
N GLY A 65 -11.79 -12.94 -1.50
CA GLY A 65 -13.14 -12.46 -1.18
C GLY A 65 -13.16 -11.77 0.18
N GLU A 66 -13.56 -10.50 0.23
CA GLU A 66 -13.75 -9.73 1.46
C GLU A 66 -15.24 -9.56 1.72
N THR A 67 -15.73 -10.14 2.82
CA THR A 67 -17.12 -9.93 3.24
C THR A 67 -17.26 -8.57 3.88
N THR A 68 -18.04 -7.70 3.26
CA THR A 68 -18.34 -6.36 3.80
C THR A 68 -19.77 -6.28 4.27
N GLN A 69 -20.01 -5.49 5.31
CA GLN A 69 -21.36 -5.12 5.73
C GLN A 69 -21.76 -3.81 5.03
N SER A 70 -22.88 -3.84 4.31
CA SER A 70 -23.42 -2.59 3.76
C SER A 70 -23.83 -1.65 4.89
N ALA A 71 -23.83 -0.35 4.63
CA ALA A 71 -24.31 0.65 5.58
C ALA A 71 -25.84 0.56 5.83
N GLY A 72 -26.57 -0.14 4.96
CA GLY A 72 -28.01 -0.31 5.04
C GLY A 72 -28.43 -1.39 6.04
N ILE A 73 -29.49 -1.11 6.78
CA ILE A 73 -30.16 -2.07 7.64
C ILE A 73 -31.51 -2.38 6.99
N ASP A 74 -31.69 -3.62 6.55
CA ASP A 74 -32.95 -4.09 6.01
C ASP A 74 -33.91 -4.45 7.14
N ARG A 75 -35.09 -3.85 7.11
CA ARG A 75 -36.17 -4.18 8.00
C ARG A 75 -37.01 -5.31 7.38
N LYS A 76 -36.98 -6.49 7.95
CA LYS A 76 -37.84 -7.61 7.56
C LYS A 76 -38.96 -7.80 8.59
N THR A 77 -40.24 -7.77 8.13
CA THR A 77 -41.39 -8.07 8.96
C THR A 77 -41.77 -9.54 8.72
N VAL A 78 -41.64 -10.36 9.74
CA VAL A 78 -42.10 -11.76 9.68
C VAL A 78 -43.61 -11.77 9.90
N LYS A 79 -44.38 -11.87 8.81
CA LYS A 79 -45.86 -11.76 8.79
C LYS A 79 -46.60 -12.69 9.77
N LYS A 80 -46.04 -13.85 10.14
CA LYS A 80 -46.64 -14.83 11.07
C LYS A 80 -46.49 -14.49 12.55
N ARG A 81 -45.54 -13.63 12.93
CA ARG A 81 -45.25 -13.32 14.36
C ARG A 81 -45.30 -11.84 14.73
N GLN A 82 -45.58 -10.96 13.80
CA GLN A 82 -45.49 -9.49 13.96
C GLN A 82 -44.11 -9.01 14.50
N GLU A 83 -43.08 -9.86 14.37
CA GLU A 83 -41.71 -9.54 14.75
C GLU A 83 -41.03 -8.74 13.66
N VAL A 84 -40.38 -7.66 14.05
CA VAL A 84 -39.50 -6.88 13.16
C VAL A 84 -38.07 -7.31 13.42
N THR A 85 -37.44 -7.91 12.42
CA THR A 85 -36.00 -8.23 12.48
C THR A 85 -35.23 -7.24 11.62
N TYR A 86 -34.10 -6.81 12.14
CA TYR A 86 -33.17 -5.96 11.43
C TYR A 86 -31.97 -6.80 10.97
N GLN A 87 -31.71 -6.83 9.69
CA GLN A 87 -30.61 -7.58 9.12
C GLN A 87 -29.73 -6.64 8.30
N ARG A 88 -28.41 -6.67 8.50
CA ARG A 88 -27.49 -6.01 7.61
C ARG A 88 -27.27 -6.86 6.37
N ALA A 89 -27.40 -6.26 5.20
CA ALA A 89 -26.98 -6.90 3.95
C ALA A 89 -25.46 -7.06 3.95
N THR A 90 -25.00 -8.26 3.61
CA THR A 90 -23.59 -8.54 3.39
C THR A 90 -23.32 -8.57 1.89
N ALA A 91 -22.18 -8.03 1.47
CA ALA A 91 -21.68 -8.15 0.10
C ALA A 91 -20.27 -8.75 0.14
N VAL A 92 -19.95 -9.57 -0.86
CA VAL A 92 -18.59 -10.06 -1.07
C VAL A 92 -17.96 -9.18 -2.14
N LEU A 93 -16.79 -8.66 -1.84
CA LEU A 93 -15.96 -7.88 -2.77
C LEU A 93 -14.70 -8.66 -3.06
N ASP A 94 -14.39 -8.84 -4.33
CA ASP A 94 -13.17 -9.50 -4.74
C ASP A 94 -12.01 -8.51 -4.80
N ARG A 95 -10.90 -8.87 -4.16
CA ARG A 95 -9.67 -8.08 -4.08
C ARG A 95 -8.52 -8.85 -4.71
N GLY A 96 -7.92 -8.27 -5.75
CA GLY A 96 -6.64 -8.73 -6.28
C GLY A 96 -5.52 -8.22 -5.38
N VAL A 97 -5.08 -9.04 -4.43
CA VAL A 97 -4.03 -8.68 -3.46
C VAL A 97 -2.66 -9.05 -4.00
N MET A 98 -1.65 -8.25 -3.70
CA MET A 98 -0.24 -8.56 -3.97
C MET A 98 0.20 -9.71 -3.05
N LEU A 99 0.89 -10.69 -3.60
CA LEU A 99 1.52 -11.77 -2.85
C LEU A 99 2.95 -11.38 -2.47
N ASN A 100 3.33 -11.68 -1.22
CA ASN A 100 4.67 -11.43 -0.68
C ASN A 100 5.22 -10.03 -1.01
N PRO A 101 4.47 -8.96 -0.75
CA PRO A 101 4.94 -7.60 -1.04
C PRO A 101 6.23 -7.31 -0.27
N ARG A 102 7.18 -6.64 -0.95
CA ARG A 102 8.43 -6.15 -0.37
C ARG A 102 8.49 -4.66 -0.59
N LEU A 103 8.45 -3.92 0.50
CA LEU A 103 8.52 -2.46 0.51
C LEU A 103 9.88 -2.03 1.06
N HIS A 104 10.71 -1.43 0.22
CA HIS A 104 11.97 -0.83 0.61
C HIS A 104 11.75 0.65 0.89
N LEU A 105 12.02 1.08 2.12
CA LEU A 105 11.96 2.48 2.53
C LEU A 105 13.36 2.99 2.82
N ALA A 106 13.70 4.13 2.24
CA ALA A 106 14.98 4.80 2.40
C ALA A 106 14.85 6.01 3.32
N PHE A 107 15.70 6.07 4.34
CA PHE A 107 15.74 7.10 5.35
C PHE A 107 17.07 7.88 5.28
N PRO A 108 17.06 9.19 5.60
CA PRO A 108 18.27 10.01 5.56
C PRO A 108 19.20 9.72 6.73
N SER A 109 18.69 9.17 7.83
CA SER A 109 19.44 8.94 9.06
C SER A 109 19.32 7.52 9.59
N GLN A 110 20.35 7.08 10.33
CA GLN A 110 20.36 5.82 11.04
C GLN A 110 19.28 5.78 12.15
N ASP A 111 19.02 6.90 12.81
CA ASP A 111 18.02 7.01 13.87
C ASP A 111 16.61 6.74 13.34
N ASP A 112 16.25 7.37 12.23
CA ASP A 112 14.95 7.14 11.58
C ASP A 112 14.81 5.69 11.10
N ALA A 113 15.87 5.11 10.52
CA ALA A 113 15.85 3.72 10.11
C ALA A 113 15.70 2.75 11.30
N GLN A 114 16.32 3.04 12.44
CA GLN A 114 16.15 2.23 13.67
C GLN A 114 14.74 2.33 14.24
N LYS A 115 14.13 3.53 14.25
CA LYS A 115 12.72 3.69 14.66
C LYS A 115 11.79 2.89 13.74
N ALA A 116 12.02 2.98 12.43
CA ALA A 116 11.26 2.26 11.43
C ALA A 116 11.41 0.74 11.56
N HIS A 117 12.63 0.24 11.79
CA HIS A 117 12.93 -1.19 11.92
C HIS A 117 12.31 -1.86 13.15
N ARG A 118 11.82 -1.09 14.12
CA ARG A 118 11.15 -1.60 15.33
C ARG A 118 9.62 -1.68 15.22
N GLN A 119 9.06 -1.25 14.10
CA GLN A 119 7.61 -1.09 13.94
C GLN A 119 7.12 -1.75 12.66
N HIS A 120 5.92 -2.31 12.71
CA HIS A 120 5.21 -2.77 11.52
C HIS A 120 4.56 -1.60 10.79
N LEU A 121 4.22 -1.85 9.53
CA LEU A 121 3.35 -0.98 8.73
C LEU A 121 2.13 -1.77 8.23
N CYS A 122 1.08 -1.05 7.89
CA CYS A 122 -0.04 -1.57 7.10
C CYS A 122 -0.01 -0.87 5.74
N LEU A 123 -0.15 -1.62 4.65
CA LEU A 123 -0.11 -1.03 3.31
C LEU A 123 -1.35 -0.16 3.04
N SER A 124 -2.53 -0.63 3.43
CA SER A 124 -3.77 0.16 3.34
C SER A 124 -4.80 -0.27 4.39
N ARG A 125 -5.08 -1.56 4.49
CA ARG A 125 -6.00 -2.12 5.48
C ARG A 125 -5.20 -2.59 6.71
N ASN A 126 -5.87 -2.71 7.85
CA ASN A 126 -5.21 -3.14 9.09
C ASN A 126 -4.67 -4.57 9.04
N GLU A 127 -5.24 -5.42 8.19
CA GLU A 127 -4.79 -6.79 7.93
C GLU A 127 -3.60 -6.89 6.96
N ASP A 128 -3.34 -5.86 6.16
CA ASP A 128 -2.22 -5.82 5.20
C ASP A 128 -0.90 -5.47 5.89
N VAL A 129 -0.58 -6.23 6.93
CA VAL A 129 0.58 -5.98 7.78
C VAL A 129 1.86 -6.43 7.08
N VAL A 130 2.82 -5.52 7.03
CA VAL A 130 4.19 -5.81 6.61
C VAL A 130 5.15 -5.53 7.78
N MET A 131 6.07 -6.46 8.00
CA MET A 131 7.04 -6.42 9.09
C MET A 131 8.42 -6.08 8.55
N PRO A 132 9.24 -5.34 9.30
CA PRO A 132 10.63 -5.16 8.93
C PRO A 132 11.36 -6.50 8.94
N GLY A 133 12.09 -6.77 7.86
CA GLY A 133 12.82 -8.02 7.65
C GLY A 133 14.29 -7.78 7.33
N GLY A 134 15.16 -8.57 7.95
CA GLY A 134 16.60 -8.46 7.75
C GLY A 134 17.23 -7.20 8.37
N PRO A 135 18.54 -6.99 8.18
CA PRO A 135 19.24 -5.84 8.74
C PRO A 135 18.93 -4.56 7.96
N ILE A 136 19.10 -3.41 8.63
CA ILE A 136 19.15 -2.11 7.97
C ILE A 136 20.36 -2.10 7.03
N ARG A 137 20.15 -1.70 5.77
CA ARG A 137 21.19 -1.67 4.74
C ARG A 137 21.57 -0.25 4.38
N TYR A 138 22.85 0.02 4.34
CA TYR A 138 23.38 1.25 3.76
C TYR A 138 23.41 1.13 2.24
N ARG A 139 22.86 2.11 1.53
CA ARG A 139 22.83 2.18 0.07
C ARG A 139 23.14 3.59 -0.40
N SER A 140 23.99 3.72 -1.40
CA SER A 140 24.13 4.95 -2.17
C SER A 140 22.83 5.23 -2.97
N GLU A 141 22.65 6.46 -3.39
CA GLU A 141 21.50 6.83 -4.25
C GLU A 141 21.48 6.00 -5.54
N TYR A 142 22.65 5.74 -6.14
CA TYR A 142 22.77 4.92 -7.33
C TYR A 142 22.28 3.48 -7.07
N GLU A 143 22.79 2.81 -6.03
CA GLU A 143 22.37 1.46 -5.67
C GLU A 143 20.89 1.36 -5.31
N PHE A 144 20.33 2.40 -4.68
CA PHE A 144 18.91 2.41 -4.37
C PHE A 144 18.06 2.60 -5.63
N ASN A 145 18.47 3.45 -6.55
CA ASN A 145 17.77 3.66 -7.82
C ASN A 145 17.79 2.42 -8.72
N ASP A 146 18.85 1.60 -8.63
CA ASP A 146 18.97 0.32 -9.34
C ASP A 146 18.19 -0.83 -8.66
N THR A 147 17.65 -0.62 -7.46
CA THR A 147 16.81 -1.61 -6.78
C THR A 147 15.54 -1.86 -7.59
N PRO A 148 15.22 -3.14 -7.94
CA PRO A 148 13.99 -3.46 -8.64
C PRO A 148 12.75 -3.00 -7.88
N GLY A 149 11.72 -2.64 -8.63
CA GLY A 149 10.43 -2.27 -8.06
C GLY A 149 9.78 -1.07 -8.72
N SER A 150 8.54 -0.83 -8.35
CA SER A 150 7.76 0.31 -8.77
C SER A 150 7.78 1.42 -7.72
N LYS A 151 7.74 2.66 -8.17
CA LYS A 151 7.51 3.85 -7.34
C LYS A 151 6.74 4.89 -8.14
N LEU A 152 6.11 5.82 -7.44
CA LEU A 152 5.55 7.03 -8.04
C LEU A 152 6.51 8.20 -7.78
N ARG A 153 6.95 8.88 -8.84
CA ARG A 153 7.63 10.18 -8.72
C ARG A 153 6.56 11.25 -8.58
N TYR A 154 6.62 11.99 -7.48
CA TYR A 154 5.61 13.00 -7.14
C TYR A 154 5.89 14.29 -7.91
N GLU A 155 5.35 14.39 -9.10
CA GLU A 155 5.53 15.54 -9.97
C GLU A 155 4.21 15.87 -10.66
N LYS A 156 4.08 17.09 -11.15
CA LYS A 156 2.98 17.52 -11.99
C LYS A 156 3.56 17.86 -13.37
N GLY A 157 3.10 17.16 -14.40
CA GLY A 157 3.56 17.33 -15.78
C GLY A 157 2.57 16.68 -16.73
N ASP A 158 2.84 16.75 -18.03
CA ASP A 158 1.92 16.28 -19.07
C ASP A 158 1.68 14.76 -18.97
N ASP A 159 2.68 13.99 -18.54
CA ASP A 159 2.61 12.53 -18.35
C ASP A 159 2.24 12.11 -16.92
N ALA A 160 1.93 13.06 -16.04
CA ALA A 160 1.63 12.75 -14.66
C ALA A 160 0.19 12.27 -14.49
N LEU A 161 0.03 11.10 -13.87
CA LEU A 161 -1.26 10.53 -13.52
C LEU A 161 -1.82 11.19 -12.26
N MET A 162 -3.12 11.48 -12.24
CA MET A 162 -3.81 11.83 -11.01
C MET A 162 -3.99 10.56 -10.17
N VAL A 163 -3.51 10.59 -8.92
CA VAL A 163 -3.47 9.42 -8.03
C VAL A 163 -4.31 9.60 -6.75
N GLY A 164 -5.24 10.54 -6.77
CA GLY A 164 -6.18 10.80 -5.70
C GLY A 164 -6.02 12.18 -5.06
N TYR A 165 -6.60 12.31 -3.87
CA TYR A 165 -6.62 13.55 -3.10
C TYR A 165 -5.84 13.40 -1.80
N SER A 166 -5.08 14.43 -1.45
CA SER A 166 -4.26 14.44 -0.25
C SER A 166 -5.10 14.63 1.01
N ARG A 167 -4.97 13.71 1.97
CA ARG A 167 -5.57 13.85 3.30
C ARG A 167 -4.89 14.91 4.16
N TYR A 168 -3.66 15.26 3.82
CA TYR A 168 -2.81 16.18 4.61
C TYR A 168 -2.66 17.57 4.00
N LYS A 169 -3.20 17.79 2.78
CA LYS A 169 -3.14 19.07 2.06
C LYS A 169 -4.55 19.50 1.61
N ASN A 170 -5.49 19.59 2.54
CA ASN A 170 -6.85 20.09 2.32
C ASN A 170 -7.55 19.50 1.08
N GLY A 171 -7.37 18.21 0.82
CA GLY A 171 -7.97 17.57 -0.35
C GLY A 171 -7.36 17.97 -1.70
N ALA A 172 -6.16 18.54 -1.73
CA ALA A 172 -5.51 18.88 -3.00
C ALA A 172 -5.26 17.62 -3.83
N PRO A 173 -5.46 17.67 -5.17
CA PRO A 173 -5.19 16.53 -6.04
C PRO A 173 -3.69 16.20 -6.05
N MET A 174 -3.39 14.90 -6.04
CA MET A 174 -2.03 14.37 -6.10
C MET A 174 -1.74 13.83 -7.49
N TYR A 175 -0.54 14.12 -7.98
CA TYR A 175 -0.05 13.68 -9.28
C TYR A 175 1.29 12.97 -9.15
N GLY A 176 1.60 12.14 -10.13
CA GLY A 176 2.92 11.53 -10.24
C GLY A 176 3.07 10.69 -11.49
N THR A 177 4.31 10.43 -11.85
CA THR A 177 4.69 9.55 -12.95
C THR A 177 5.18 8.22 -12.40
N LEU A 178 4.65 7.12 -12.93
CA LEU A 178 5.07 5.78 -12.54
C LEU A 178 6.48 5.49 -13.07
N ASP A 179 7.36 5.08 -12.17
CA ASP A 179 8.75 4.71 -12.46
C ASP A 179 8.95 3.23 -12.07
N ILE A 180 9.35 2.41 -13.02
CA ILE A 180 9.57 0.97 -12.86
C ILE A 180 11.03 0.67 -13.17
N THR A 181 11.71 0.00 -12.24
CA THR A 181 13.09 -0.46 -12.40
C THR A 181 13.11 -1.98 -12.32
N GLY A 182 13.80 -2.62 -13.25
CA GLY A 182 13.90 -4.08 -13.30
C GLY A 182 12.55 -4.77 -13.44
N ASP A 183 12.41 -5.92 -12.78
CA ASP A 183 11.16 -6.68 -12.72
C ASP A 183 10.48 -6.45 -11.36
N PRO A 184 9.39 -5.66 -11.28
CA PRO A 184 8.67 -5.43 -10.03
C PRO A 184 7.81 -6.63 -9.61
N VAL A 185 7.57 -7.58 -10.53
CA VAL A 185 6.76 -8.78 -10.29
C VAL A 185 7.64 -10.01 -10.51
N SER A 186 8.06 -10.65 -9.43
CA SER A 186 8.90 -11.86 -9.51
C SER A 186 8.05 -13.09 -9.84
N ALA A 187 7.83 -13.37 -11.12
CA ALA A 187 7.01 -14.49 -11.58
C ALA A 187 7.56 -15.89 -11.20
N ASP A 188 8.85 -16.01 -10.86
CA ASP A 188 9.53 -17.30 -10.65
C ASP A 188 9.18 -18.03 -9.34
N ARG A 189 8.33 -17.49 -8.46
CA ARG A 189 7.96 -18.12 -7.19
C ARG A 189 6.50 -18.55 -7.06
N ALA A 190 5.67 -18.30 -8.07
CA ALA A 190 4.25 -18.69 -8.05
C ALA A 190 4.01 -20.17 -8.37
N SER A 191 5.05 -20.98 -8.59
CA SER A 191 4.97 -22.40 -8.99
C SER A 191 5.64 -23.35 -7.98
N ARG A 192 5.52 -23.05 -6.68
CA ARG A 192 5.87 -24.03 -5.65
C ARG A 192 4.82 -24.08 -4.55
#